data_c8e69dad92fc07d09d28a9367df948af
#
_entry.id   c8e69dad92fc07d09d28a9367df948af
#
_cell.length_a   1.000
_cell.length_b   1.000
_cell.length_c   1.000
_cell.angle_alpha   90.00
_cell.angle_beta   90.00
_cell.angle_gamma   90.00
#
_symmetry.space_group_name_H-M   'P 1'
#
loop_
_entity.id
_entity.type
_entity.pdbx_description
1 polymer ?
#
loop_
_entity_poly.entity_id
_entity_poly.type
_entity_poly.pdbx_seq_one_letter_code
_entity_poly.pdbx_strand_id
1 'polypeptide(L)'
;MAGSLRRNSWNRRLLQAAADCAPDGIELTLFDELADVPMFNEDDEHDLAAGVKQLRHAVAKADGLLIATPEYNHSFPGVLKNAIDWLSRGTDSVLADKPMAVIGASTGSWGTRLAQAALRQVLTATEARVMPGPMLFVARASDRLGVDGQRHDPELTESLSALVAHLGDWITLHNFHGEPSPRLDPSMS
;
A
#
# COMPACT_ATOMS: atom_id res chain seq x y z
N MET A 1 -2.98 -3.01 -2.43
CA MET A 1 -3.32 -3.75 -1.18
C MET A 1 -4.20 -2.90 -0.30
N ALA A 2 -5.35 -3.42 0.17
CA ALA A 2 -6.30 -2.69 1.01
C ALA A 2 -6.18 -3.12 2.48
N GLY A 3 -6.00 -2.16 3.40
CA GLY A 3 -5.86 -2.42 4.84
C GLY A 3 -7.16 -2.75 5.57
N SER A 4 -8.25 -3.04 4.88
CA SER A 4 -9.54 -3.34 5.51
C SER A 4 -10.09 -4.67 5.04
N LEU A 5 -10.38 -5.56 5.97
CA LEU A 5 -10.97 -6.87 5.70
C LEU A 5 -12.51 -6.85 5.54
N ARG A 6 -13.14 -5.65 5.62
CA ARG A 6 -14.59 -5.54 5.43
C ARG A 6 -14.98 -5.85 3.99
N ARG A 7 -16.05 -6.65 3.75
CA ARG A 7 -16.56 -6.95 2.39
C ARG A 7 -16.83 -5.68 1.57
N ASN A 8 -17.43 -4.66 2.19
CA ASN A 8 -17.75 -3.38 1.57
C ASN A 8 -16.74 -2.30 1.97
N SER A 9 -15.45 -2.61 1.89
CA SER A 9 -14.37 -1.69 2.24
C SER A 9 -14.28 -0.53 1.27
N TRP A 10 -14.36 0.71 1.78
CA TRP A 10 -14.11 1.92 0.98
C TRP A 10 -12.68 1.97 0.43
N ASN A 11 -11.72 1.41 1.15
CA ASN A 11 -10.33 1.37 0.69
C ASN A 11 -10.12 0.34 -0.42
N ARG A 12 -10.86 -0.78 -0.43
CA ARG A 12 -10.87 -1.69 -1.56
C ARG A 12 -11.51 -1.05 -2.79
N ARG A 13 -12.65 -0.33 -2.62
CA ARG A 13 -13.29 0.43 -3.69
C ARG A 13 -12.39 1.55 -4.22
N LEU A 14 -11.64 2.21 -3.36
CA LEU A 14 -10.68 3.25 -3.75
C LEU A 14 -9.56 2.67 -4.64
N LEU A 15 -9.04 1.48 -4.30
CA LEU A 15 -8.05 0.79 -5.15
C LEU A 15 -8.66 0.33 -6.48
N GLN A 16 -9.90 -0.14 -6.48
CA GLN A 16 -10.58 -0.50 -7.73
C GLN A 16 -10.77 0.73 -8.61
N ALA A 17 -11.22 1.85 -8.03
CA ALA A 17 -11.34 3.12 -8.76
C ALA A 17 -9.99 3.60 -9.32
N ALA A 18 -8.90 3.41 -8.58
CA ALA A 18 -7.55 3.71 -9.06
C ALA A 18 -7.14 2.80 -10.23
N ALA A 19 -7.50 1.51 -10.18
CA ALA A 19 -7.25 0.58 -11.28
C ALA A 19 -8.08 0.93 -12.53
N ASP A 20 -9.36 1.29 -12.35
CA ASP A 20 -10.26 1.63 -13.45
C ASP A 20 -9.87 2.92 -14.19
N CYS A 21 -9.13 3.83 -13.53
CA CYS A 21 -8.64 5.08 -14.12
C CYS A 21 -7.12 5.14 -14.31
N ALA A 22 -6.43 4.00 -14.21
CA ALA A 22 -5.00 3.95 -14.42
C ALA A 22 -4.63 4.38 -15.85
N PRO A 23 -3.57 5.19 -16.01
CA PRO A 23 -3.06 5.53 -17.34
C PRO A 23 -2.55 4.32 -18.12
N ASP A 24 -2.49 4.46 -19.45
CA ASP A 24 -1.92 3.43 -20.33
C ASP A 24 -0.51 3.03 -19.88
N GLY A 25 -0.25 1.74 -19.89
CA GLY A 25 1.04 1.16 -19.48
C GLY A 25 1.17 0.88 -17.97
N ILE A 26 0.17 1.22 -17.15
CA ILE A 26 0.14 0.91 -15.71
C ILE A 26 -1.00 -0.06 -15.43
N GLU A 27 -0.66 -1.23 -14.90
CA GLU A 27 -1.63 -2.23 -14.44
C GLU A 27 -1.63 -2.32 -12.91
N LEU A 28 -2.80 -2.19 -12.29
CA LEU A 28 -2.98 -2.36 -10.85
C LEU A 28 -3.69 -3.67 -10.55
N THR A 29 -2.95 -4.62 -10.02
CA THR A 29 -3.51 -5.90 -9.51
C THR A 29 -3.84 -5.77 -8.02
N LEU A 30 -5.07 -6.08 -7.63
CA LEU A 30 -5.50 -6.06 -6.23
C LEU A 30 -5.06 -7.34 -5.51
N PHE A 31 -4.40 -7.18 -4.36
CA PHE A 31 -4.14 -8.28 -3.44
C PHE A 31 -5.22 -8.26 -2.35
N ASP A 32 -6.07 -9.26 -2.32
CA ASP A 32 -7.27 -9.33 -1.46
C ASP A 32 -7.14 -10.35 -0.30
N GLU A 33 -6.05 -11.13 -0.26
CA GLU A 33 -5.87 -12.28 0.64
C GLU A 33 -5.18 -11.91 1.97
N LEU A 34 -5.24 -10.65 2.41
CA LEU A 34 -4.66 -10.25 3.70
C LEU A 34 -5.27 -10.99 4.91
N ALA A 35 -6.50 -11.50 4.79
CA ALA A 35 -7.13 -12.29 5.84
C ALA A 35 -6.47 -13.66 6.05
N ASP A 36 -5.78 -14.17 5.03
CA ASP A 36 -5.12 -15.49 5.06
C ASP A 36 -3.68 -15.42 5.60
N VAL A 37 -3.21 -14.22 5.92
CA VAL A 37 -1.88 -13.98 6.49
C VAL A 37 -1.95 -14.14 8.01
N PRO A 38 -1.34 -15.17 8.60
CA PRO A 38 -1.35 -15.36 10.05
C PRO A 38 -0.65 -14.21 10.77
N MET A 39 -0.91 -14.08 12.07
CA MET A 39 -0.18 -13.13 12.90
C MET A 39 1.32 -13.42 12.87
N PHE A 40 2.11 -12.35 12.75
CA PHE A 40 3.55 -12.45 12.70
C PHE A 40 4.09 -13.11 13.99
N ASN A 41 4.93 -14.10 13.78
CA ASN A 41 5.70 -14.76 14.82
C ASN A 41 7.09 -15.07 14.26
N GLU A 42 8.12 -14.66 14.95
CA GLU A 42 9.51 -14.83 14.56
C GLU A 42 9.90 -16.32 14.46
N ASP A 43 9.30 -17.17 15.30
CA ASP A 43 9.55 -18.62 15.30
C ASP A 43 9.11 -19.28 13.97
N ASP A 44 8.17 -18.70 13.25
CA ASP A 44 7.60 -19.24 12.01
C ASP A 44 8.36 -18.76 10.75
N GLU A 45 9.43 -17.96 10.88
CA GLU A 45 10.18 -17.44 9.74
C GLU A 45 10.85 -18.53 8.89
N HIS A 46 11.15 -19.67 9.47
CA HIS A 46 11.81 -20.78 8.78
C HIS A 46 10.85 -21.66 7.96
N ASP A 47 9.54 -21.63 8.26
CA ASP A 47 8.50 -22.34 7.53
C ASP A 47 7.27 -21.46 7.35
N LEU A 48 7.37 -20.52 6.41
CA LEU A 48 6.34 -19.54 6.12
C LEU A 48 5.02 -20.21 5.72
N ALA A 49 3.92 -19.77 6.33
CA ALA A 49 2.57 -20.16 5.94
C ALA A 49 2.25 -19.76 4.49
N ALA A 50 1.30 -20.48 3.86
CA ALA A 50 0.93 -20.24 2.45
C ALA A 50 0.52 -18.79 2.17
N GLY A 51 -0.29 -18.16 3.05
CA GLY A 51 -0.70 -16.76 2.90
C GLY A 51 0.49 -15.78 2.93
N VAL A 52 1.52 -16.06 3.77
CA VAL A 52 2.74 -15.26 3.81
C VAL A 52 3.54 -15.42 2.52
N LYS A 53 3.71 -16.66 2.03
CA LYS A 53 4.40 -16.95 0.77
C LYS A 53 3.72 -16.23 -0.42
N GLN A 54 2.38 -16.27 -0.47
CA GLN A 54 1.61 -15.57 -1.51
C GLN A 54 1.80 -14.05 -1.44
N LEU A 55 1.70 -13.47 -0.23
CA LEU A 55 1.90 -12.04 -0.03
C LEU A 55 3.31 -11.60 -0.46
N ARG A 56 4.34 -12.29 0.01
CA ARG A 56 5.74 -12.00 -0.36
C ARG A 56 5.97 -12.13 -1.86
N HIS A 57 5.43 -13.18 -2.50
CA HIS A 57 5.54 -13.38 -3.94
C HIS A 57 4.87 -12.23 -4.72
N ALA A 58 3.64 -11.86 -4.34
CA ALA A 58 2.91 -10.77 -5.00
C ALA A 58 3.66 -9.44 -4.91
N VAL A 59 4.21 -9.12 -3.73
CA VAL A 59 4.98 -7.89 -3.50
C VAL A 59 6.32 -7.92 -4.24
N ALA A 60 7.02 -9.06 -4.24
CA ALA A 60 8.29 -9.21 -4.93
C ALA A 60 8.15 -9.03 -6.45
N LYS A 61 7.04 -9.56 -7.02
CA LYS A 61 6.77 -9.49 -8.47
C LYS A 61 6.32 -8.10 -8.94
N ALA A 62 5.72 -7.30 -8.07
CA ALA A 62 5.23 -5.98 -8.42
C ALA A 62 6.39 -4.96 -8.52
N ASP A 63 6.35 -4.09 -9.53
CA ASP A 63 7.32 -2.99 -9.68
C ASP A 63 7.17 -1.94 -8.58
N GLY A 64 5.97 -1.77 -8.02
CA GLY A 64 5.68 -0.89 -6.90
C GLY A 64 4.39 -1.27 -6.18
N LEU A 65 4.08 -0.57 -5.09
CA LEU A 65 2.89 -0.84 -4.29
C LEU A 65 2.03 0.42 -4.10
N LEU A 66 0.71 0.24 -4.28
CA LEU A 66 -0.30 1.19 -3.85
C LEU A 66 -1.04 0.60 -2.63
N ILE A 67 -0.93 1.27 -1.48
CA ILE A 67 -1.57 0.84 -0.23
C ILE A 67 -2.71 1.80 0.11
N ALA A 68 -3.93 1.27 0.25
CA ALA A 68 -5.07 2.02 0.73
C ALA A 68 -5.41 1.64 2.18
N THR A 69 -5.31 2.62 3.10
CA THR A 69 -5.53 2.38 4.53
C THR A 69 -6.78 3.06 5.05
N PRO A 70 -7.66 2.37 5.79
CA PRO A 70 -8.61 3.03 6.69
C PRO A 70 -7.87 3.63 7.89
N GLU A 71 -8.59 4.43 8.68
CA GLU A 71 -8.10 4.95 9.95
C GLU A 71 -8.91 4.36 11.10
N TYR A 72 -8.25 3.62 11.99
CA TYR A 72 -8.83 3.05 13.20
C TYR A 72 -8.06 3.58 14.41
N ASN A 73 -8.77 4.27 15.32
CA ASN A 73 -8.15 4.83 16.52
C ASN A 73 -6.89 5.67 16.21
N HIS A 74 -7.00 6.57 15.21
CA HIS A 74 -5.93 7.47 14.77
C HIS A 74 -4.68 6.76 14.18
N SER A 75 -4.78 5.50 13.80
CA SER A 75 -3.68 4.74 13.19
C SER A 75 -4.18 3.86 12.05
N PHE A 76 -3.25 3.20 11.37
CA PHE A 76 -3.56 2.19 10.36
C PHE A 76 -3.87 0.84 11.02
N PRO A 77 -4.63 -0.05 10.34
CA PRO A 77 -5.09 -1.31 10.93
C PRO A 77 -3.96 -2.29 11.23
N GLY A 78 -4.15 -3.09 12.28
CA GLY A 78 -3.23 -4.15 12.68
C GLY A 78 -2.93 -5.16 11.56
N VAL A 79 -3.89 -5.44 10.68
CA VAL A 79 -3.67 -6.33 9.52
C VAL A 79 -2.61 -5.80 8.54
N LEU A 80 -2.52 -4.48 8.35
CA LEU A 80 -1.44 -3.88 7.55
C LEU A 80 -0.12 -3.94 8.29
N LYS A 81 -0.10 -3.68 9.60
CA LYS A 81 1.13 -3.81 10.39
C LYS A 81 1.66 -5.24 10.32
N ASN A 82 0.77 -6.22 10.51
CA ASN A 82 1.10 -7.63 10.39
C ASN A 82 1.69 -8.00 9.02
N ALA A 83 1.06 -7.53 7.94
CA ALA A 83 1.58 -7.75 6.59
C ALA A 83 2.98 -7.15 6.39
N ILE A 84 3.21 -5.93 6.88
CA ILE A 84 4.51 -5.25 6.81
C ILE A 84 5.56 -6.01 7.61
N ASP A 85 5.22 -6.53 8.80
CA ASP A 85 6.15 -7.30 9.62
C ASP A 85 6.63 -8.56 8.88
N TRP A 86 5.72 -9.31 8.24
CA TRP A 86 6.08 -10.45 7.41
C TRP A 86 6.89 -10.08 6.16
N LEU A 87 6.61 -8.93 5.54
CA LEU A 87 7.28 -8.48 4.32
C LEU A 87 8.69 -7.94 4.58
N SER A 88 8.92 -7.37 5.77
CA SER A 88 10.19 -6.73 6.14
C SER A 88 11.26 -7.72 6.63
N ARG A 89 10.93 -9.01 6.75
CA ARG A 89 11.84 -10.02 7.33
C ARG A 89 12.73 -10.70 6.30
N GLY A 90 13.84 -11.24 6.80
CA GLY A 90 14.86 -11.94 6.03
C GLY A 90 15.91 -11.01 5.44
N THR A 91 17.02 -11.60 4.98
CA THR A 91 18.13 -10.88 4.34
C THR A 91 17.71 -10.15 3.06
N ASP A 92 16.64 -10.63 2.41
CA ASP A 92 16.08 -10.07 1.18
C ASP A 92 14.66 -9.56 1.44
N SER A 93 14.55 -8.49 2.27
CA SER A 93 13.28 -7.81 2.49
C SER A 93 12.68 -7.35 1.17
N VAL A 94 11.48 -7.84 0.84
CA VAL A 94 10.78 -7.45 -0.40
C VAL A 94 10.26 -6.01 -0.37
N LEU A 95 10.40 -5.32 0.77
CA LEU A 95 10.05 -3.91 0.94
C LEU A 95 11.24 -2.98 0.71
N ALA A 96 12.47 -3.46 0.91
CA ALA A 96 13.65 -2.64 0.73
C ALA A 96 13.70 -2.09 -0.72
N ASP A 97 13.90 -0.79 -0.83
CA ASP A 97 13.91 -0.03 -2.08
C ASP A 97 12.62 -0.13 -2.92
N LYS A 98 11.55 -0.77 -2.42
CA LYS A 98 10.28 -0.91 -3.14
C LYS A 98 9.55 0.45 -3.25
N PRO A 99 9.29 0.96 -4.48
CA PRO A 99 8.51 2.18 -4.68
C PRO A 99 7.08 2.01 -4.19
N MET A 100 6.58 2.98 -3.42
CA MET A 100 5.25 2.86 -2.81
C MET A 100 4.50 4.19 -2.79
N ALA A 101 3.17 4.11 -2.90
CA ALA A 101 2.27 5.21 -2.58
C ALA A 101 1.24 4.77 -1.53
N VAL A 102 0.82 5.73 -0.70
CA VAL A 102 -0.18 5.51 0.35
C VAL A 102 -1.36 6.45 0.11
N ILE A 103 -2.55 5.88 0.07
CA ILE A 103 -3.83 6.59 -0.03
C ILE A 103 -4.79 6.08 1.05
N GLY A 104 -5.95 6.70 1.17
CA GLY A 104 -6.95 6.16 2.07
C GLY A 104 -8.28 6.90 2.03
N ALA A 105 -9.33 6.15 2.38
CA ALA A 105 -10.70 6.62 2.39
C ALA A 105 -11.37 6.32 3.73
N SER A 106 -12.14 7.30 4.23
CA SER A 106 -13.01 7.15 5.39
C SER A 106 -14.34 7.86 5.19
N THR A 107 -15.37 7.43 5.93
CA THR A 107 -16.68 8.12 5.93
C THR A 107 -16.66 9.44 6.70
N GLY A 108 -15.63 9.65 7.53
CA GLY A 108 -15.44 10.89 8.29
C GLY A 108 -14.92 12.04 7.43
N SER A 109 -14.87 13.24 8.01
CA SER A 109 -14.49 14.50 7.33
C SER A 109 -12.98 14.69 7.16
N TRP A 110 -12.14 13.89 7.84
CA TRP A 110 -10.68 14.06 7.83
C TRP A 110 -9.93 13.13 6.87
N GLY A 111 -10.63 12.16 6.28
CA GLY A 111 -9.98 11.09 5.53
C GLY A 111 -9.18 10.17 6.46
N THR A 112 -7.98 9.78 6.05
CA THR A 112 -7.13 8.85 6.83
C THR A 112 -5.76 9.47 7.10
N ARG A 113 -5.72 10.74 7.49
CA ARG A 113 -4.48 11.53 7.59
C ARG A 113 -3.50 10.97 8.62
N LEU A 114 -4.00 10.63 9.81
CA LEU A 114 -3.16 10.11 10.89
C LEU A 114 -2.70 8.68 10.60
N ALA A 115 -3.59 7.85 10.05
CA ALA A 115 -3.23 6.50 9.60
C ALA A 115 -2.15 6.52 8.52
N GLN A 116 -2.27 7.41 7.52
CA GLN A 116 -1.25 7.53 6.47
C GLN A 116 0.08 8.04 7.01
N ALA A 117 0.08 9.00 7.94
CA ALA A 117 1.30 9.50 8.57
C ALA A 117 2.03 8.38 9.34
N ALA A 118 1.30 7.63 10.18
CA ALA A 118 1.85 6.50 10.93
C ALA A 118 2.35 5.37 10.00
N LEU A 119 1.59 5.06 8.94
CA LEU A 119 1.98 4.04 7.97
C LEU A 119 3.25 4.42 7.21
N ARG A 120 3.37 5.68 6.77
CA ARG A 120 4.58 6.19 6.10
C ARG A 120 5.81 6.06 6.99
N GLN A 121 5.70 6.35 8.29
CA GLN A 121 6.79 6.18 9.25
C GLN A 121 7.27 4.73 9.30
N VAL A 122 6.35 3.78 9.39
CA VAL A 122 6.68 2.34 9.44
C VAL A 122 7.31 1.89 8.11
N LEU A 123 6.75 2.30 6.98
CA LEU A 123 7.30 1.94 5.66
C LEU A 123 8.71 2.51 5.44
N THR A 124 8.97 3.72 5.94
CA THR A 124 10.33 4.30 5.91
C THR A 124 11.31 3.48 6.74
N ALA A 125 10.89 2.97 7.90
CA ALA A 125 11.71 2.10 8.72
C ALA A 125 12.02 0.73 8.08
N THR A 126 11.25 0.33 7.06
CA THR A 126 11.53 -0.89 6.26
C THR A 126 12.33 -0.59 4.98
N GLU A 127 12.93 0.58 4.88
CA GLU A 127 13.71 1.05 3.71
C GLU A 127 12.90 1.17 2.41
N ALA A 128 11.55 1.18 2.50
CA ALA A 128 10.69 1.37 1.35
C ALA A 128 10.81 2.80 0.78
N ARG A 129 10.71 2.94 -0.54
CA ARG A 129 10.73 4.23 -1.25
C ARG A 129 9.34 4.83 -1.32
N VAL A 130 8.87 5.38 -0.21
CA VAL A 130 7.53 5.96 -0.14
C VAL A 130 7.46 7.30 -0.88
N MET A 131 6.65 7.38 -1.92
CA MET A 131 6.43 8.60 -2.71
C MET A 131 5.98 9.76 -1.80
N PRO A 132 6.66 10.91 -1.81
CA PRO A 132 6.36 12.02 -0.91
C PRO A 132 5.01 12.69 -1.21
N GLY A 133 4.58 12.67 -2.45
CA GLY A 133 3.30 13.21 -2.94
C GLY A 133 3.09 12.88 -4.41
N PRO A 134 1.88 13.17 -4.93
CA PRO A 134 0.73 13.77 -4.24
C PRO A 134 0.14 12.87 -3.16
N MET A 135 -0.42 13.46 -2.10
CA MET A 135 -1.14 12.73 -1.05
C MET A 135 -2.64 12.77 -1.30
N LEU A 136 -3.33 11.65 -1.17
CA LEU A 136 -4.78 11.56 -1.36
C LEU A 136 -5.47 11.08 -0.07
N PHE A 137 -6.33 11.95 0.48
CA PHE A 137 -7.12 11.69 1.70
C PHE A 137 -8.59 11.80 1.35
N VAL A 138 -9.26 10.68 1.09
CA VAL A 138 -10.66 10.67 0.68
C VAL A 138 -11.56 10.73 1.91
N ALA A 139 -12.04 11.91 2.23
CA ALA A 139 -13.08 12.12 3.23
C ALA A 139 -14.47 11.84 2.63
N ARG A 140 -15.48 11.57 3.48
CA ARG A 140 -16.86 11.28 3.06
C ARG A 140 -16.92 10.28 1.91
N ALA A 141 -16.23 9.17 2.08
CA ALA A 141 -16.04 8.16 1.05
C ALA A 141 -17.36 7.64 0.45
N SER A 142 -18.46 7.62 1.24
CA SER A 142 -19.79 7.26 0.76
C SER A 142 -20.31 8.16 -0.36
N ASP A 143 -19.94 9.44 -0.35
CA ASP A 143 -20.44 10.44 -1.28
C ASP A 143 -19.59 10.49 -2.56
N ARG A 144 -18.33 10.09 -2.46
CA ARG A 144 -17.33 10.21 -3.53
C ARG A 144 -17.03 8.90 -4.26
N LEU A 145 -17.11 7.78 -3.55
CA LEU A 145 -16.92 6.44 -4.12
C LEU A 145 -18.30 5.80 -4.27
N GLY A 146 -18.85 5.78 -5.46
CA GLY A 146 -20.15 5.20 -5.74
C GLY A 146 -20.37 3.81 -5.11
N VAL A 147 -21.64 3.47 -4.89
CA VAL A 147 -22.09 2.14 -4.46
C VAL A 147 -22.69 1.42 -5.67
N ASP A 148 -22.28 0.17 -5.89
CA ASP A 148 -22.92 -0.76 -6.83
C ASP A 148 -23.18 -0.18 -8.26
N GLY A 149 -22.07 0.16 -8.95
CA GLY A 149 -22.11 0.61 -10.35
C GLY A 149 -22.38 2.10 -10.56
N GLN A 150 -22.51 2.89 -9.50
CA GLN A 150 -22.52 4.36 -9.62
C GLN A 150 -21.11 4.86 -9.98
N ARG A 151 -21.08 5.93 -10.79
CA ARG A 151 -19.81 6.58 -11.15
C ARG A 151 -19.18 7.25 -9.93
N HIS A 152 -17.86 7.15 -9.84
CA HIS A 152 -17.07 7.92 -8.88
C HIS A 152 -17.19 9.42 -9.18
N ASP A 153 -16.96 10.23 -8.15
CA ASP A 153 -16.79 11.67 -8.28
C ASP A 153 -15.70 11.97 -9.34
N PRO A 154 -16.00 12.80 -10.37
CA PRO A 154 -15.04 13.10 -11.45
C PRO A 154 -13.72 13.70 -10.93
N GLU A 155 -13.78 14.58 -9.93
CA GLU A 155 -12.59 15.17 -9.29
C GLU A 155 -11.73 14.11 -8.61
N LEU A 156 -12.37 13.13 -7.96
CA LEU A 156 -11.66 12.00 -7.37
C LEU A 156 -11.01 11.11 -8.42
N THR A 157 -11.71 10.86 -9.54
CA THR A 157 -11.19 10.09 -10.68
C THR A 157 -9.95 10.75 -11.26
N GLU A 158 -9.98 12.06 -11.49
CA GLU A 158 -8.83 12.82 -11.98
C GLU A 158 -7.65 12.77 -10.99
N SER A 159 -7.93 12.95 -9.69
CA SER A 159 -6.92 12.89 -8.64
C SER A 159 -6.28 11.50 -8.52
N LEU A 160 -7.06 10.43 -8.69
CA LEU A 160 -6.56 9.06 -8.69
C LEU A 160 -5.70 8.77 -9.91
N SER A 161 -6.16 9.15 -11.11
CA SER A 161 -5.39 8.97 -12.34
C SER A 161 -4.04 9.70 -12.27
N ALA A 162 -4.03 10.94 -11.80
CA ALA A 162 -2.81 11.70 -11.59
C ALA A 162 -1.88 11.05 -10.56
N LEU A 163 -2.42 10.55 -9.44
CA LEU A 163 -1.64 9.87 -8.41
C LEU A 163 -1.01 8.57 -8.95
N VAL A 164 -1.76 7.79 -9.72
CA VAL A 164 -1.27 6.54 -10.33
C VAL A 164 -0.18 6.83 -11.37
N ALA A 165 -0.34 7.90 -12.18
CA ALA A 165 0.70 8.36 -13.09
C ALA A 165 2.00 8.72 -12.35
N HIS A 166 1.91 9.52 -11.27
CA HIS A 166 3.07 9.87 -10.45
C HIS A 166 3.72 8.65 -9.78
N LEU A 167 2.93 7.64 -9.39
CA LEU A 167 3.50 6.39 -8.88
C LEU A 167 4.27 5.66 -9.99
N GLY A 168 3.77 5.63 -11.22
CA GLY A 168 4.49 5.09 -12.36
C GLY A 168 5.83 5.78 -12.62
N ASP A 169 5.85 7.11 -12.57
CA ASP A 169 7.08 7.90 -12.68
C ASP A 169 8.04 7.60 -11.52
N TRP A 170 7.50 7.48 -10.30
CA TRP A 170 8.26 7.14 -9.09
C TRP A 170 8.90 5.75 -9.19
N ILE A 171 8.16 4.76 -9.71
CA ILE A 171 8.67 3.42 -9.99
C ILE A 171 9.80 3.49 -11.01
N THR A 172 9.58 4.19 -12.11
CA THR A 172 10.59 4.33 -13.18
C THR A 172 11.88 4.96 -12.65
N LEU A 173 11.77 6.03 -11.87
CA LEU A 173 12.91 6.73 -11.27
C LEU A 173 13.77 5.79 -10.39
N HIS A 174 13.12 4.89 -9.63
CA HIS A 174 13.83 4.03 -8.68
C HIS A 174 14.33 2.73 -9.32
N ASN A 175 13.68 2.25 -10.38
CA ASN A 175 14.13 1.07 -11.11
C ASN A 175 15.34 1.37 -12.03
N PHE A 176 15.54 2.63 -12.46
CA PHE A 176 16.72 3.05 -13.24
C PHE A 176 18.02 3.05 -12.42
N HIS A 177 17.94 3.11 -11.11
CA HIS A 177 19.11 3.07 -10.23
C HIS A 177 19.46 1.64 -9.80
N GLY A 178 19.39 0.67 -10.70
CA GLY A 178 19.52 -0.77 -10.52
C GLY A 178 20.81 -1.32 -9.86
N GLU A 179 21.53 -0.52 -9.10
CA GLU A 179 22.49 -0.98 -8.10
C GLU A 179 21.86 -0.80 -6.70
N PRO A 180 21.80 -1.86 -5.88
CA PRO A 180 21.33 -1.72 -4.50
C PRO A 180 22.20 -0.67 -3.79
N SER A 181 21.56 0.31 -3.16
CA SER A 181 22.27 1.27 -2.29
C SER A 181 23.16 0.50 -1.33
N PRO A 182 24.43 0.91 -1.11
CA PRO A 182 25.28 0.24 -0.14
C PRO A 182 24.59 0.26 1.23
N ARG A 183 24.22 -0.90 1.73
CA ARG A 183 23.61 -1.04 3.05
C ARG A 183 24.67 -0.64 4.08
N LEU A 184 24.31 0.24 5.01
CA LEU A 184 25.16 0.53 6.15
C LEU A 184 25.35 -0.77 6.96
N ASP A 185 26.58 -1.08 7.29
CA ASP A 185 26.91 -2.25 8.11
C ASP A 185 26.21 -2.11 9.48
N PRO A 186 25.32 -3.06 9.85
CA PRO A 186 24.61 -3.02 11.12
C PRO A 186 25.54 -3.10 12.34
N SER A 187 26.84 -3.39 12.17
CA SER A 187 27.83 -3.37 13.25
C SER A 187 28.33 -1.96 13.61
N MET A 188 27.88 -0.91 12.91
CA MET A 188 28.28 0.49 13.15
C MET A 188 27.31 1.26 14.06
N SER A 189 26.33 0.63 14.71
CA SER A 189 25.40 1.24 15.68
C SER A 189 25.63 0.77 17.09
#